data_ecb900e5fce53cfc1ef2414b681e7429
#
_entry.id   ecb900e5fce53cfc1ef2414b681e7429
#
_cell.length_a   1.000
_cell.length_b   1.000
_cell.length_c   1.000
_cell.angle_alpha   90.00
_cell.angle_beta   90.00
_cell.angle_gamma   90.00
#
_symmetry.space_group_name_H-M   'P 1'
#
loop_
_entity.id
_entity.type
_entity.pdbx_description
1 polymer ?
#
loop_
_entity_poly.entity_id
_entity_poly.type
_entity_poly.pdbx_seq_one_letter_code
_entity_poly.pdbx_strand_id
1 'polypeptide(L)'
;IKETDICAPNTAYGLSKLKAELYIQSIPGFPYVFYRPTGVYGPREMDYFLMAKSIRNHMDFSVGFKRQDLTFVYVKDIVQAIFLGIEKQISRRAYFLSDGKVYKSSAFSDLIRKELGNPYVIRLRCPLIVLKVVSLLAEFVATRSGKSSTLNSDKYKIMKQRNWQCDITPVMKELGYVPEYDLEKGVKEAI
;
A
#
# COMPACT_ATOMS: atom_id res chain seq x y z
N ILE A 1 -5.15 -3.95 -12.40
CA ILE A 1 -6.43 -4.15 -11.67
C ILE A 1 -7.35 -3.01 -12.04
N LYS A 2 -8.62 -3.31 -12.32
CA LYS A 2 -9.67 -2.34 -12.67
C LYS A 2 -10.83 -2.43 -11.67
N GLU A 3 -11.65 -1.38 -11.58
CA GLU A 3 -12.82 -1.39 -10.70
C GLU A 3 -13.86 -2.46 -11.10
N THR A 4 -13.84 -2.90 -12.35
CA THR A 4 -14.71 -3.96 -12.88
C THR A 4 -14.23 -5.37 -12.54
N ASP A 5 -13.02 -5.54 -12.04
CA ASP A 5 -12.49 -6.84 -11.68
C ASP A 5 -13.17 -7.40 -10.44
N ILE A 6 -13.38 -8.71 -10.42
CA ILE A 6 -14.00 -9.39 -9.28
C ILE A 6 -13.06 -9.30 -8.08
N CYS A 7 -13.56 -8.74 -6.98
CA CYS A 7 -12.82 -8.67 -5.73
C CYS A 7 -12.68 -10.07 -5.12
N ALA A 8 -11.45 -10.58 -5.05
CA ALA A 8 -11.12 -11.90 -4.49
C ALA A 8 -10.02 -11.80 -3.42
N PRO A 9 -10.26 -11.13 -2.28
CA PRO A 9 -9.27 -11.00 -1.22
C PRO A 9 -8.97 -12.35 -0.57
N ASN A 10 -7.69 -12.58 -0.29
CA ASN A 10 -7.19 -13.81 0.35
C ASN A 10 -6.58 -13.58 1.74
N THR A 11 -6.80 -12.38 2.31
CA THR A 11 -6.36 -11.99 3.66
C THR A 11 -7.56 -11.65 4.52
N ALA A 12 -7.46 -11.82 5.84
CA ALA A 12 -8.53 -11.45 6.78
C ALA A 12 -8.86 -9.95 6.68
N TYR A 13 -7.83 -9.11 6.54
CA TYR A 13 -7.99 -7.66 6.31
C TYR A 13 -8.78 -7.37 5.02
N GLY A 14 -8.36 -7.95 3.89
CA GLY A 14 -9.05 -7.73 2.61
C GLY A 14 -10.50 -8.22 2.63
N LEU A 15 -10.76 -9.39 3.26
CA LEU A 15 -12.11 -9.91 3.45
C LEU A 15 -12.98 -8.98 4.30
N SER A 16 -12.43 -8.39 5.37
CA SER A 16 -13.17 -7.45 6.22
C SER A 16 -13.56 -6.20 5.45
N LYS A 17 -12.65 -5.68 4.62
CA LYS A 17 -12.92 -4.51 3.76
C LYS A 17 -14.00 -4.81 2.70
N LEU A 18 -13.89 -5.96 2.02
CA LEU A 18 -14.90 -6.38 1.06
C LEU A 18 -16.29 -6.52 1.70
N LYS A 19 -16.36 -7.16 2.88
CA LYS A 19 -17.63 -7.28 3.62
C LYS A 19 -18.21 -5.92 3.99
N ALA A 20 -17.37 -4.96 4.40
CA ALA A 20 -17.81 -3.60 4.71
C ALA A 20 -18.36 -2.89 3.45
N GLU A 21 -17.67 -2.99 2.32
CA GLU A 21 -18.17 -2.43 1.05
C GLU A 21 -19.52 -3.04 0.67
N LEU A 22 -19.65 -4.38 0.69
CA LEU A 22 -20.90 -5.07 0.35
C LEU A 22 -22.03 -4.70 1.30
N TYR A 23 -21.77 -4.56 2.61
CA TYR A 23 -22.76 -4.12 3.57
C TYR A 23 -23.26 -2.70 3.27
N ILE A 24 -22.35 -1.75 3.01
CA ILE A 24 -22.74 -0.38 2.66
C ILE A 24 -23.54 -0.35 1.35
N GLN A 25 -23.12 -1.14 0.35
CA GLN A 25 -23.85 -1.25 -0.93
C GLN A 25 -25.28 -1.80 -0.77
N SER A 26 -25.49 -2.65 0.24
CA SER A 26 -26.80 -3.25 0.50
C SER A 26 -27.83 -2.28 1.10
N ILE A 27 -27.41 -1.11 1.57
CA ILE A 27 -28.29 -0.12 2.18
C ILE A 27 -28.98 0.70 1.07
N PRO A 28 -30.31 0.61 0.92
CA PRO A 28 -31.02 1.33 -0.12
C PRO A 28 -30.88 2.85 0.00
N GLY A 29 -30.55 3.53 -1.09
CA GLY A 29 -30.46 4.99 -1.13
C GLY A 29 -29.24 5.60 -0.41
N PHE A 30 -28.41 4.82 0.27
CA PHE A 30 -27.25 5.32 0.99
C PHE A 30 -26.17 5.82 -0.01
N PRO A 31 -25.72 7.08 0.10
CA PRO A 31 -24.65 7.60 -0.73
C PRO A 31 -23.29 7.12 -0.23
N TYR A 32 -22.42 6.66 -1.11
CA TYR A 32 -21.06 6.23 -0.75
C TYR A 32 -20.07 6.42 -1.91
N VAL A 33 -18.81 6.62 -1.55
CA VAL A 33 -17.67 6.46 -2.46
C VAL A 33 -16.62 5.60 -1.75
N PHE A 34 -16.15 4.56 -2.42
CA PHE A 34 -15.06 3.73 -1.94
C PHE A 34 -13.76 4.15 -2.61
N TYR A 35 -12.81 4.60 -1.82
CA TYR A 35 -11.46 4.82 -2.29
C TYR A 35 -10.60 3.62 -1.91
N ARG A 36 -9.97 3.02 -2.91
CA ARG A 36 -9.10 1.85 -2.80
C ARG A 36 -7.66 2.26 -3.11
N PRO A 37 -6.97 2.92 -2.17
CA PRO A 37 -5.60 3.35 -2.37
C PRO A 37 -4.66 2.15 -2.46
N THR A 38 -3.59 2.30 -3.24
CA THR A 38 -2.48 1.34 -3.29
C THR A 38 -1.55 1.52 -2.08
N GLY A 39 -0.24 1.40 -2.20
CA GLY A 39 0.69 1.64 -1.09
C GLY A 39 0.62 3.08 -0.59
N VAL A 40 -0.14 3.33 0.47
CA VAL A 40 -0.25 4.68 1.07
C VAL A 40 1.01 5.01 1.84
N TYR A 41 1.57 6.18 1.62
CA TYR A 41 2.72 6.66 2.37
C TYR A 41 2.60 8.16 2.69
N GLY A 42 3.40 8.61 3.64
CA GLY A 42 3.40 10.00 4.11
C GLY A 42 3.87 10.12 5.56
N PRO A 43 3.77 11.32 6.17
CA PRO A 43 4.15 11.53 7.56
C PRO A 43 3.39 10.61 8.51
N ARG A 44 4.09 10.06 9.52
CA ARG A 44 3.56 9.15 10.56
C ARG A 44 3.20 7.74 10.07
N GLU A 45 3.52 7.38 8.82
CA GLU A 45 3.35 6.01 8.36
C GLU A 45 4.50 5.14 8.90
N MET A 46 4.17 4.06 9.64
CA MET A 46 5.14 3.30 10.42
C MET A 46 6.00 2.34 9.61
N ASP A 47 5.46 1.71 8.57
CA ASP A 47 6.22 0.72 7.77
C ASP A 47 7.38 1.42 7.03
N TYR A 48 7.14 2.61 6.45
CA TYR A 48 8.17 3.38 5.76
C TYR A 48 9.11 4.11 6.71
N PHE A 49 8.61 4.52 7.88
CA PHE A 49 9.49 5.02 8.95
C PHE A 49 10.48 3.94 9.41
N LEU A 50 10.03 2.71 9.61
CA LEU A 50 10.91 1.58 9.97
C LEU A 50 11.91 1.27 8.86
N MET A 51 11.51 1.39 7.58
CA MET A 51 12.43 1.27 6.45
C MET A 51 13.50 2.36 6.47
N ALA A 52 13.13 3.62 6.67
CA ALA A 52 14.07 4.73 6.78
C ALA A 52 15.05 4.54 7.95
N LYS A 53 14.55 4.12 9.12
CA LYS A 53 15.37 3.79 10.28
C LYS A 53 16.35 2.63 9.99
N SER A 54 15.92 1.61 9.28
CA SER A 54 16.76 0.50 8.87
C SER A 54 17.89 0.96 7.92
N ILE A 55 17.56 1.77 6.91
CA ILE A 55 18.54 2.33 5.97
C ILE A 55 19.55 3.24 6.69
N ARG A 56 19.07 4.05 7.63
CA ARG A 56 19.95 4.87 8.48
C ARG A 56 20.92 4.01 9.31
N ASN A 57 20.49 2.80 9.70
CA ASN A 57 21.32 1.80 10.39
C ASN A 57 22.07 0.90 9.40
N HIS A 58 22.31 1.35 8.18
CA HIS A 58 23.07 0.65 7.14
C HIS A 58 22.49 -0.68 6.65
N MET A 59 21.17 -0.91 6.83
CA MET A 59 20.51 -2.14 6.42
C MET A 59 19.30 -1.84 5.53
N ASP A 60 19.24 -2.47 4.35
CA ASP A 60 18.12 -2.41 3.43
C ASP A 60 17.54 -3.82 3.20
N PHE A 61 16.33 -4.04 3.68
CA PHE A 61 15.64 -5.33 3.58
C PHE A 61 14.67 -5.36 2.41
N SER A 62 14.77 -6.38 1.60
CA SER A 62 13.83 -6.63 0.49
C SER A 62 13.35 -8.07 0.48
N VAL A 63 12.19 -8.31 -0.14
CA VAL A 63 11.54 -9.61 -0.16
C VAL A 63 11.58 -10.22 -1.55
N GLY A 64 12.09 -11.47 -1.62
CA GLY A 64 12.15 -12.23 -2.85
C GLY A 64 13.21 -11.74 -3.83
N PHE A 65 13.39 -12.52 -4.91
CA PHE A 65 14.39 -12.26 -5.96
C PHE A 65 13.76 -11.84 -7.29
N LYS A 66 12.45 -12.00 -7.41
CA LYS A 66 11.73 -11.68 -8.64
C LYS A 66 11.21 -10.25 -8.58
N ARG A 67 11.13 -9.61 -9.73
CA ARG A 67 10.59 -8.26 -9.88
C ARG A 67 9.18 -8.16 -9.30
N GLN A 68 8.92 -7.10 -8.59
CA GLN A 68 7.59 -6.64 -8.19
C GLN A 68 7.34 -5.28 -8.83
N ASP A 69 6.15 -5.10 -9.37
CA ASP A 69 5.66 -3.85 -9.91
C ASP A 69 4.68 -3.26 -8.87
N LEU A 70 5.14 -2.20 -8.20
CA LEU A 70 4.43 -1.56 -7.10
C LEU A 70 3.88 -0.21 -7.56
N THR A 71 2.79 0.19 -6.94
CA THR A 71 2.20 1.53 -7.08
C THR A 71 2.00 2.13 -5.72
N PHE A 72 2.10 3.45 -5.64
CA PHE A 72 2.01 4.20 -4.40
C PHE A 72 1.06 5.38 -4.54
N VAL A 73 0.60 5.89 -3.42
CA VAL A 73 -0.15 7.14 -3.35
C VAL A 73 0.24 7.91 -2.09
N TYR A 74 0.52 9.19 -2.26
CA TYR A 74 0.82 10.05 -1.13
C TYR A 74 -0.47 10.42 -0.39
N VAL A 75 -0.41 10.50 0.94
CA VAL A 75 -1.61 10.72 1.76
C VAL A 75 -2.37 12.00 1.39
N LYS A 76 -1.70 13.07 0.96
CA LYS A 76 -2.35 14.32 0.55
C LYS A 76 -3.16 14.14 -0.74
N ASP A 77 -2.72 13.31 -1.66
CA ASP A 77 -3.47 13.02 -2.90
C ASP A 77 -4.75 12.22 -2.61
N ILE A 78 -4.75 11.37 -1.56
CA ILE A 78 -5.98 10.71 -1.09
C ILE A 78 -6.96 11.75 -0.55
N VAL A 79 -6.47 12.69 0.25
CA VAL A 79 -7.29 13.79 0.79
C VAL A 79 -7.88 14.62 -0.35
N GLN A 80 -7.08 14.96 -1.36
CA GLN A 80 -7.56 15.65 -2.58
C GLN A 80 -8.69 14.88 -3.24
N ALA A 81 -8.52 13.56 -3.47
CA ALA A 81 -9.54 12.73 -4.10
C ALA A 81 -10.86 12.69 -3.30
N ILE A 82 -10.78 12.68 -1.96
CA ILE A 82 -11.96 12.73 -1.09
C ILE A 82 -12.70 14.06 -1.27
N PHE A 83 -12.01 15.19 -1.22
CA PHE A 83 -12.63 16.51 -1.42
C PHE A 83 -13.25 16.65 -2.80
N LEU A 84 -12.57 16.22 -3.86
CA LEU A 84 -13.11 16.22 -5.21
C LEU A 84 -14.41 15.39 -5.31
N GLY A 85 -14.46 14.23 -4.65
CA GLY A 85 -15.68 13.41 -4.62
C GLY A 85 -16.84 14.10 -3.89
N ILE A 86 -16.56 14.84 -2.81
CA ILE A 86 -17.57 15.62 -2.08
C ILE A 86 -18.06 16.80 -2.92
N GLU A 87 -17.14 17.59 -3.48
CA GLU A 87 -17.46 18.77 -4.29
C GLU A 87 -18.32 18.41 -5.54
N LYS A 88 -17.99 17.30 -6.17
CA LYS A 88 -18.74 16.80 -7.34
C LYS A 88 -19.97 15.99 -6.98
N GLN A 89 -20.28 15.83 -5.70
CA GLN A 89 -21.44 15.08 -5.21
C GLN A 89 -21.51 13.65 -5.80
N ILE A 90 -20.35 13.04 -6.04
CA ILE A 90 -20.28 11.68 -6.56
C ILE A 90 -20.82 10.69 -5.54
N SER A 91 -21.61 9.75 -6.02
CA SER A 91 -22.18 8.71 -5.17
C SER A 91 -22.22 7.36 -5.88
N ARG A 92 -22.17 6.27 -5.08
CA ARG A 92 -22.28 4.88 -5.52
C ARG A 92 -21.16 4.48 -6.50
N ARG A 93 -19.94 4.94 -6.20
CA ARG A 93 -18.72 4.69 -6.98
C ARG A 93 -17.63 4.05 -6.13
N ALA A 94 -16.72 3.38 -6.81
CA ALA A 94 -15.47 2.90 -6.25
C ALA A 94 -14.32 3.34 -7.16
N TYR A 95 -13.19 3.78 -6.59
CA TYR A 95 -12.03 4.25 -7.33
C TYR A 95 -10.75 3.69 -6.74
N PHE A 96 -9.85 3.23 -7.61
CA PHE A 96 -8.46 3.01 -7.23
C PHE A 96 -7.71 4.34 -7.21
N LEU A 97 -6.79 4.48 -6.26
CA LEU A 97 -5.92 5.65 -6.15
C LEU A 97 -4.45 5.24 -6.16
N SER A 98 -3.69 5.87 -7.03
CA SER A 98 -2.23 5.83 -7.08
C SER A 98 -1.71 7.11 -7.73
N ASP A 99 -0.39 7.27 -7.77
CA ASP A 99 0.25 8.36 -8.52
C ASP A 99 0.32 8.11 -10.05
N GLY A 100 -0.29 7.01 -10.52
CA GLY A 100 -0.30 6.63 -11.94
C GLY A 100 1.01 6.02 -12.46
N LYS A 101 2.05 5.90 -11.62
CA LYS A 101 3.36 5.34 -11.99
C LYS A 101 3.55 3.95 -11.42
N VAL A 102 4.42 3.17 -12.07
CA VAL A 102 4.78 1.81 -11.65
C VAL A 102 6.24 1.80 -11.24
N TYR A 103 6.51 1.30 -10.06
CA TYR A 103 7.83 1.29 -9.44
C TYR A 103 8.35 -0.12 -9.19
N LYS A 104 9.67 -0.29 -9.28
CA LYS A 104 10.34 -1.51 -8.81
C LYS A 104 10.31 -1.56 -7.27
N SER A 105 10.37 -2.76 -6.71
CA SER A 105 10.37 -2.96 -5.24
C SER A 105 11.48 -2.20 -4.50
N SER A 106 12.61 -1.89 -5.15
CA SER A 106 13.70 -1.12 -4.53
C SER A 106 13.52 0.40 -4.64
N ALA A 107 12.57 0.90 -5.45
CA ALA A 107 12.48 2.33 -5.75
C ALA A 107 12.28 3.17 -4.48
N PHE A 108 11.44 2.69 -3.56
CA PHE A 108 11.17 3.40 -2.31
C PHE A 108 12.42 3.46 -1.42
N SER A 109 13.10 2.33 -1.21
CA SER A 109 14.34 2.29 -0.41
C SER A 109 15.49 3.08 -1.07
N ASP A 110 15.58 3.06 -2.39
CA ASP A 110 16.58 3.85 -3.14
C ASP A 110 16.36 5.35 -2.94
N LEU A 111 15.12 5.83 -2.95
CA LEU A 111 14.78 7.23 -2.71
C LEU A 111 15.03 7.63 -1.25
N ILE A 112 14.60 6.82 -0.28
CA ILE A 112 14.93 7.06 1.13
C ILE A 112 16.44 7.18 1.33
N ARG A 113 17.19 6.25 0.75
CA ARG A 113 18.65 6.29 0.82
C ARG A 113 19.23 7.58 0.23
N LYS A 114 18.70 8.04 -0.89
CA LYS A 114 19.09 9.30 -1.54
C LYS A 114 18.86 10.49 -0.60
N GLU A 115 17.67 10.59 0.01
CA GLU A 115 17.32 11.69 0.93
C GLU A 115 18.14 11.66 2.23
N LEU A 116 18.57 10.48 2.66
CA LEU A 116 19.47 10.33 3.83
C LEU A 116 20.95 10.57 3.51
N GLY A 117 21.29 11.12 2.34
CA GLY A 117 22.67 11.43 1.94
C GLY A 117 23.47 10.23 1.42
N ASN A 118 22.79 9.23 0.85
CA ASN A 118 23.38 8.04 0.26
C ASN A 118 24.31 7.23 1.21
N PRO A 119 23.89 6.88 2.45
CA PRO A 119 24.70 6.08 3.31
C PRO A 119 25.05 4.74 2.66
N TYR A 120 26.20 4.17 3.03
CA TYR A 120 26.49 2.79 2.68
C TYR A 120 25.45 1.88 3.33
N VAL A 121 24.84 0.96 2.54
CA VAL A 121 23.85 0.01 3.04
C VAL A 121 24.13 -1.41 2.57
N ILE A 122 23.95 -2.36 3.46
CA ILE A 122 23.97 -3.80 3.14
C ILE A 122 22.56 -4.20 2.73
N ARG A 123 22.39 -4.60 1.47
CA ARG A 123 21.11 -5.07 0.94
C ARG A 123 20.90 -6.54 1.23
N LEU A 124 19.94 -6.85 2.06
CA LEU A 124 19.56 -8.21 2.45
C LEU A 124 18.26 -8.60 1.77
N ARG A 125 18.32 -9.65 0.96
CA ARG A 125 17.13 -10.20 0.28
C ARG A 125 16.63 -11.43 1.01
N CYS A 126 15.43 -11.36 1.58
CA CYS A 126 14.80 -12.48 2.25
C CYS A 126 14.10 -13.39 1.21
N PRO A 127 14.48 -14.67 1.07
CA PRO A 127 13.75 -15.61 0.26
C PRO A 127 12.31 -15.78 0.74
N LEU A 128 11.35 -15.92 -0.19
CA LEU A 128 9.92 -16.06 0.17
C LEU A 128 9.65 -17.25 1.08
N ILE A 129 10.43 -18.34 0.96
CA ILE A 129 10.28 -19.51 1.81
C ILE A 129 10.65 -19.19 3.27
N VAL A 130 11.75 -18.45 3.48
CA VAL A 130 12.18 -18.01 4.81
C VAL A 130 11.14 -17.07 5.42
N LEU A 131 10.67 -16.08 4.63
CA LEU A 131 9.62 -15.18 5.07
C LEU A 131 8.35 -15.94 5.50
N LYS A 132 7.94 -16.98 4.74
CA LYS A 132 6.79 -17.80 5.06
C LYS A 132 6.96 -18.51 6.41
N VAL A 133 8.10 -19.18 6.62
CA VAL A 133 8.37 -19.90 7.85
C VAL A 133 8.41 -18.96 9.06
N VAL A 134 9.13 -17.83 8.93
CA VAL A 134 9.20 -16.82 10.00
C VAL A 134 7.82 -16.23 10.30
N SER A 135 7.00 -15.96 9.29
CA SER A 135 5.64 -15.43 9.48
C SER A 135 4.76 -16.42 10.26
N LEU A 136 4.81 -17.71 9.91
CA LEU A 136 4.04 -18.76 10.60
C LEU A 136 4.50 -18.94 12.05
N LEU A 137 5.80 -18.95 12.30
CA LEU A 137 6.34 -19.06 13.65
C LEU A 137 5.98 -17.83 14.51
N ALA A 138 6.12 -16.63 13.95
CA ALA A 138 5.77 -15.39 14.65
C ALA A 138 4.27 -15.35 15.00
N GLU A 139 3.40 -15.79 14.09
CA GLU A 139 1.95 -15.90 14.31
C GLU A 139 1.62 -16.92 15.40
N PHE A 140 2.27 -18.09 15.37
CA PHE A 140 2.10 -19.14 16.38
C PHE A 140 2.48 -18.68 17.80
N VAL A 141 3.64 -18.04 17.94
CA VAL A 141 4.11 -17.50 19.23
C VAL A 141 3.19 -16.38 19.71
N ALA A 142 2.79 -15.47 18.84
CA ALA A 142 1.89 -14.37 19.18
C ALA A 142 0.52 -14.88 19.67
N THR A 143 -0.06 -15.85 18.97
CA THR A 143 -1.34 -16.45 19.34
C THR A 143 -1.26 -17.11 20.72
N ARG A 144 -0.16 -17.81 21.02
CA ARG A 144 0.06 -18.40 22.34
C ARG A 144 0.27 -17.37 23.45
N SER A 145 0.80 -16.20 23.12
CA SER A 145 1.06 -15.11 24.07
C SER A 145 -0.13 -14.14 24.20
N GLY A 146 -1.25 -14.40 23.54
CA GLY A 146 -2.42 -13.48 23.51
C GLY A 146 -2.11 -12.14 22.84
N LYS A 147 -1.08 -12.06 22.00
CA LYS A 147 -0.65 -10.83 21.29
C LYS A 147 -0.89 -10.98 19.79
N SER A 148 -0.97 -9.88 19.09
CA SER A 148 -0.95 -9.86 17.63
C SER A 148 0.50 -9.77 17.10
N SER A 149 0.79 -10.52 16.02
CA SER A 149 2.08 -10.41 15.33
C SER A 149 1.98 -9.44 14.16
N THR A 150 2.94 -8.52 14.08
CA THR A 150 3.09 -7.64 12.90
C THR A 150 3.46 -8.44 11.65
N LEU A 151 4.24 -9.52 11.81
CA LEU A 151 4.56 -10.45 10.75
C LEU A 151 3.74 -11.72 10.94
N ASN A 152 2.78 -11.94 10.05
CA ASN A 152 1.85 -13.08 10.07
C ASN A 152 1.61 -13.63 8.66
N SER A 153 0.79 -14.65 8.54
CA SER A 153 0.45 -15.30 7.26
C SER A 153 -0.19 -14.32 6.27
N ASP A 154 -0.99 -13.36 6.72
CA ASP A 154 -1.59 -12.34 5.86
C ASP A 154 -0.55 -11.34 5.33
N LYS A 155 0.36 -10.86 6.18
CA LYS A 155 1.46 -10.00 5.75
C LYS A 155 2.34 -10.71 4.71
N TYR A 156 2.61 -12.02 4.91
CA TYR A 156 3.30 -12.83 3.90
C TYR A 156 2.56 -12.87 2.56
N LYS A 157 1.23 -13.08 2.56
CA LYS A 157 0.42 -13.09 1.32
C LYS A 157 0.49 -11.76 0.58
N ILE A 158 0.50 -10.64 1.31
CA ILE A 158 0.64 -9.30 0.75
C ILE A 158 2.05 -9.12 0.15
N MET A 159 3.09 -9.43 0.91
CA MET A 159 4.49 -9.20 0.49
C MET A 159 4.92 -10.08 -0.70
N LYS A 160 4.31 -11.24 -0.91
CA LYS A 160 4.61 -12.10 -2.06
C LYS A 160 3.95 -11.66 -3.37
N GLN A 161 2.97 -10.75 -3.32
CA GLN A 161 2.29 -10.25 -4.53
C GLN A 161 3.28 -9.47 -5.40
N ARG A 162 3.16 -9.65 -6.73
CA ARG A 162 4.12 -9.09 -7.68
C ARG A 162 3.61 -7.92 -8.45
N ASN A 163 2.31 -7.82 -8.60
CA ASN A 163 1.68 -6.79 -9.39
C ASN A 163 0.63 -6.06 -8.54
N TRP A 164 0.89 -4.79 -8.31
CA TRP A 164 0.01 -3.87 -7.60
C TRP A 164 -0.50 -2.74 -8.51
N GLN A 165 -0.35 -2.91 -9.83
CA GLN A 165 -0.82 -1.91 -10.79
C GLN A 165 -2.33 -1.82 -10.77
N CYS A 166 -2.86 -0.61 -10.75
CA CYS A 166 -4.27 -0.32 -10.86
C CYS A 166 -4.53 0.76 -11.90
N ASP A 167 -5.70 0.70 -12.50
CA ASP A 167 -6.17 1.72 -13.44
C ASP A 167 -6.81 2.87 -12.65
N ILE A 168 -6.25 4.07 -12.76
CA ILE A 168 -6.79 5.29 -12.15
C ILE A 168 -7.52 6.18 -13.16
N THR A 169 -7.69 5.70 -14.40
CA THR A 169 -8.38 6.47 -15.45
C THR A 169 -9.79 6.89 -15.04
N PRO A 170 -10.61 6.05 -14.37
CA PRO A 170 -11.93 6.45 -13.93
C PRO A 170 -11.92 7.62 -12.96
N VAL A 171 -11.10 7.58 -11.93
CA VAL A 171 -11.02 8.68 -10.94
C VAL A 171 -10.50 9.97 -11.57
N MET A 172 -9.54 9.88 -12.50
CA MET A 172 -9.06 11.04 -13.24
C MET A 172 -10.16 11.68 -14.09
N LYS A 173 -10.93 10.87 -14.82
CA LYS A 173 -12.01 11.36 -15.70
C LYS A 173 -13.22 11.90 -14.93
N GLU A 174 -13.66 11.18 -13.92
CA GLU A 174 -14.90 11.50 -13.20
C GLU A 174 -14.68 12.56 -12.13
N LEU A 175 -13.59 12.49 -11.37
CA LEU A 175 -13.28 13.46 -10.31
C LEU A 175 -12.35 14.60 -10.77
N GLY A 176 -11.66 14.46 -11.90
CA GLY A 176 -10.59 15.37 -12.27
C GLY A 176 -9.36 15.20 -11.35
N TYR A 177 -9.23 14.03 -10.72
CA TYR A 177 -8.09 13.70 -9.86
C TYR A 177 -6.78 13.78 -10.66
N VAL A 178 -5.83 14.56 -10.16
CA VAL A 178 -4.47 14.65 -10.70
C VAL A 178 -3.53 14.48 -9.52
N PRO A 179 -2.77 13.37 -9.46
CA PRO A 179 -1.78 13.19 -8.39
C PRO A 179 -0.75 14.31 -8.41
N GLU A 180 -0.59 15.01 -7.30
CA GLU A 180 0.40 16.09 -7.15
C GLU A 180 1.76 15.57 -6.70
N TYR A 181 1.79 14.38 -6.15
CA TYR A 181 2.98 13.73 -5.60
C TYR A 181 3.31 12.44 -6.35
N ASP A 182 4.47 12.42 -7.00
CA ASP A 182 5.10 11.15 -7.34
C ASP A 182 5.92 10.63 -6.14
N LEU A 183 6.45 9.42 -6.28
CA LEU A 183 7.19 8.79 -5.19
C LEU A 183 8.40 9.61 -4.74
N GLU A 184 9.13 10.27 -5.67
CA GLU A 184 10.31 11.08 -5.34
C GLU A 184 9.93 12.31 -4.53
N LYS A 185 8.95 13.08 -5.00
CA LYS A 185 8.46 14.28 -4.30
C LYS A 185 7.88 13.94 -2.93
N GLY A 186 7.08 12.87 -2.85
CA GLY A 186 6.43 12.47 -1.60
C GLY A 186 7.42 11.92 -0.56
N VAL A 187 8.44 11.15 -0.96
CA VAL A 187 9.50 10.68 -0.05
C VAL A 187 10.30 11.84 0.50
N LYS A 188 10.66 12.81 -0.35
CA LYS A 188 11.37 14.02 0.08
C LYS A 188 10.61 14.84 1.10
N GLU A 189 9.27 14.88 1.01
CA GLU A 189 8.44 15.62 1.97
C GLU A 189 8.20 14.83 3.27
N ALA A 190 8.25 13.48 3.20
CA ALA A 190 7.93 12.61 4.32
C ALA A 190 9.13 12.34 5.26
N ILE A 191 10.39 12.57 4.81
CA ILE A 191 11.64 12.32 5.54
C ILE A 191 12.28 13.63 5.97
#